data_f0578551e7aefa80d26674c2df24ec0b
#
_entry.id   f0578551e7aefa80d26674c2df24ec0b
#
_cell.length_a   1.000
_cell.length_b   1.000
_cell.length_c   1.000
_cell.angle_alpha   90.00
_cell.angle_beta   90.00
_cell.angle_gamma   90.00
#
_symmetry.space_group_name_H-M   'P 1'
#
loop_
_entity.id
_entity.type
_entity.pdbx_description
1 polymer ?
#
loop_
_entity_poly.entity_id
_entity_poly.type
_entity_poly.pdbx_seq_one_letter_code
_entity_poly.pdbx_strand_id
1 'polypeptide(L)'
;MAGKSAKFEVFLTEGAEQDLEAIHNHIAEFDCMTNANHVLDGLMDIVNNLSIFPERGSYPKELVNLGIKEYRQTFFKPYRVIYRVIGSKVVIYLIADGRRDMQSVLARRLLGA
;
A
#
# COMPACT_ATOMS: atom_id res chain seq x y z
N MET A 1 -7.28 11.16 27.47
CA MET A 1 -7.23 10.88 26.98
C MET A 1 -7.26 10.71 26.23
N ALA A 2 -6.74 10.82 26.34
CA ALA A 2 -6.62 10.58 25.54
C ALA A 2 -6.86 10.22 24.83
N GLY A 3 -6.69 10.11 24.70
CA GLY A 3 -6.84 9.74 23.91
C GLY A 3 -7.25 9.39 23.41
N LYS A 4 -7.54 9.40 23.54
CA LYS A 4 -7.94 8.86 22.53
C LYS A 4 -7.54 9.39 21.34
N SER A 5 -6.65 9.14 20.96
CA SER A 5 -6.31 9.62 19.65
C SER A 5 -7.30 9.04 18.67
N ALA A 6 -7.88 9.90 17.87
CA ALA A 6 -8.77 9.46 16.83
C ALA A 6 -8.02 8.55 15.87
N LYS A 7 -8.55 7.39 15.60
CA LYS A 7 -8.01 6.50 14.58
C LYS A 7 -8.48 6.97 13.22
N PHE A 8 -7.61 6.89 12.24
CA PHE A 8 -7.98 7.11 10.86
C PHE A 8 -8.69 5.87 10.32
N GLU A 9 -9.65 6.07 9.44
CA GLU A 9 -10.26 4.96 8.73
C GLU A 9 -9.38 4.58 7.55
N VAL A 10 -9.16 3.29 7.37
CA VAL A 10 -8.32 2.79 6.28
C VAL A 10 -9.18 2.10 5.25
N PHE A 11 -9.05 2.51 4.01
CA PHE A 11 -9.79 1.97 2.87
C PHE A 11 -8.81 1.46 1.83
N LEU A 12 -9.17 0.34 1.19
CA LEU A 12 -8.46 -0.12 0.00
C LEU A 12 -9.33 0.19 -1.21
N THR A 13 -8.73 0.76 -2.25
CA THR A 13 -9.41 0.88 -3.53
C THR A 13 -9.65 -0.52 -4.10
N GLU A 14 -10.55 -0.63 -5.06
CA GLU A 14 -10.77 -1.89 -5.76
C GLU A 14 -9.46 -2.42 -6.35
N GLY A 15 -8.64 -1.52 -6.92
CA GLY A 15 -7.35 -1.91 -7.47
C GLY A 15 -6.40 -2.46 -6.41
N ALA A 16 -6.38 -1.87 -5.22
CA ALA A 16 -5.54 -2.37 -4.13
C ALA A 16 -6.01 -3.72 -3.62
N GLU A 17 -7.32 -3.93 -3.55
CA GLU A 17 -7.88 -5.24 -3.19
C GLU A 17 -7.51 -6.31 -4.21
N GLN A 18 -7.58 -5.96 -5.49
CA GLN A 18 -7.18 -6.86 -6.57
C GLN A 18 -5.68 -7.17 -6.51
N ASP A 19 -4.87 -6.17 -6.14
CA ASP A 19 -3.43 -6.37 -5.95
C ASP A 19 -3.16 -7.42 -4.87
N LEU A 20 -3.83 -7.30 -3.72
CA LEU A 20 -3.66 -8.27 -2.64
C LEU A 20 -4.05 -9.68 -3.07
N GLU A 21 -5.17 -9.80 -3.77
CA GLU A 21 -5.65 -11.08 -4.25
C GLU A 21 -4.66 -11.69 -5.24
N ALA A 22 -4.15 -10.88 -6.16
CA ALA A 22 -3.19 -11.34 -7.16
C ALA A 22 -1.88 -11.80 -6.52
N ILE A 23 -1.37 -11.05 -5.54
CA ILE A 23 -0.16 -11.42 -4.81
C ILE A 23 -0.35 -12.74 -4.08
N HIS A 24 -1.47 -12.87 -3.37
CA HIS A 24 -1.78 -14.07 -2.61
C HIS A 24 -1.87 -15.29 -3.55
N ASN A 25 -2.63 -15.16 -4.64
CA ASN A 25 -2.84 -16.24 -5.58
C ASN A 25 -1.53 -16.67 -6.25
N HIS A 26 -0.68 -15.71 -6.59
CA HIS A 26 0.61 -16.00 -7.21
C HIS A 26 1.50 -16.81 -6.27
N ILE A 27 1.60 -16.40 -5.01
CA ILE A 27 2.43 -17.11 -4.03
C ILE A 27 1.86 -18.50 -3.76
N ALA A 28 0.54 -18.60 -3.63
CA ALA A 28 -0.11 -19.89 -3.37
C ALA A 28 0.14 -20.87 -4.51
N GLU A 29 0.15 -20.39 -5.75
CA GLU A 29 0.36 -21.22 -6.94
C GLU A 29 1.82 -21.61 -7.13
N PHE A 30 2.74 -20.66 -6.99
CA PHE A 30 4.15 -20.86 -7.35
C PHE A 30 5.05 -21.15 -6.15
N ASP A 31 4.54 -21.06 -4.94
CA ASP A 31 5.28 -21.39 -3.72
C ASP A 31 4.38 -22.28 -2.86
N CYS A 32 3.71 -21.72 -1.85
CA CYS A 32 2.78 -22.51 -1.03
C CYS A 32 1.77 -21.60 -0.35
N MET A 33 0.67 -22.22 0.11
CA MET A 33 -0.42 -21.49 0.77
C MET A 33 0.04 -20.85 2.09
N THR A 34 0.90 -21.53 2.84
CA THR A 34 1.42 -20.99 4.11
C THR A 34 2.13 -19.67 3.89
N ASN A 35 3.00 -19.61 2.87
CA ASN A 35 3.72 -18.38 2.55
C ASN A 35 2.78 -17.31 1.99
N ALA A 36 1.80 -17.71 1.19
CA ALA A 36 0.79 -16.77 0.68
C ALA A 36 0.06 -16.09 1.84
N ASN A 37 -0.36 -16.87 2.84
CA ASN A 37 -1.06 -16.33 4.00
C ASN A 37 -0.14 -15.47 4.86
N HIS A 38 1.12 -15.84 5.01
CA HIS A 38 2.10 -15.06 5.77
C HIS A 38 2.29 -13.67 5.16
N VAL A 39 2.41 -13.61 3.84
CA VAL A 39 2.58 -12.32 3.13
C VAL A 39 1.31 -11.48 3.25
N LEU A 40 0.14 -12.10 3.07
CA LEU A 40 -1.13 -11.40 3.19
C LEU A 40 -1.29 -10.80 4.60
N ASP A 41 -1.01 -11.59 5.64
CA ASP A 41 -1.11 -11.13 7.02
C ASP A 41 -0.14 -9.98 7.29
N GLY A 42 1.09 -10.07 6.80
CA GLY A 42 2.09 -9.02 6.96
C GLY A 42 1.68 -7.72 6.28
N LEU A 43 1.15 -7.81 5.07
CA LEU A 43 0.65 -6.63 4.34
C LEU A 43 -0.54 -6.02 5.07
N MET A 44 -1.48 -6.83 5.55
CA MET A 44 -2.65 -6.32 6.27
C MET A 44 -2.27 -5.69 7.60
N ASP A 45 -1.27 -6.21 8.29
CA ASP A 45 -0.77 -5.59 9.53
C ASP A 45 -0.23 -4.19 9.25
N ILE A 46 0.53 -4.03 8.18
CA ILE A 46 1.09 -2.74 7.79
C ILE A 46 -0.04 -1.77 7.42
N VAL A 47 -1.00 -2.23 6.64
CA VAL A 47 -2.15 -1.40 6.23
C VAL A 47 -2.93 -0.95 7.46
N ASN A 48 -3.22 -1.87 8.39
CA ASN A 48 -3.99 -1.56 9.57
C ASN A 48 -3.27 -0.59 10.51
N ASN A 49 -1.94 -0.67 10.58
CA ASN A 49 -1.16 0.26 11.40
C ASN A 49 -1.23 1.69 10.91
N LEU A 50 -1.58 1.93 9.66
CA LEU A 50 -1.75 3.28 9.14
C LEU A 50 -2.94 3.99 9.77
N SER A 51 -3.86 3.26 10.40
CA SER A 51 -4.96 3.90 11.14
C SER A 51 -4.46 4.70 12.34
N ILE A 52 -3.30 4.33 12.88
CA ILE A 52 -2.70 4.98 14.05
C ILE A 52 -1.57 5.92 13.63
N PHE A 53 -0.78 5.51 12.66
CA PHE A 53 0.39 6.26 12.19
C PHE A 53 0.29 6.55 10.69
N PRO A 54 -0.68 7.37 10.27
CA PRO A 54 -0.93 7.56 8.83
C PRO A 54 0.22 8.28 8.11
N GLU A 55 1.03 9.02 8.83
CA GLU A 55 2.11 9.78 8.20
C GLU A 55 3.49 9.13 8.37
N ARG A 56 3.53 7.85 8.78
CA ARG A 56 4.81 7.18 8.99
C ARG A 56 5.55 6.89 7.70
N GLY A 57 4.87 6.84 6.58
CA GLY A 57 5.47 6.50 5.29
C GLY A 57 6.27 7.66 4.69
N SER A 58 7.14 7.32 3.75
CA SER A 58 7.92 8.29 2.99
C SER A 58 7.21 8.62 1.68
N TYR A 59 7.70 9.65 0.98
CA TYR A 59 7.17 9.98 -0.33
C TYR A 59 7.84 9.13 -1.41
N PRO A 60 7.08 8.51 -2.33
CA PRO A 60 7.68 7.77 -3.44
C PRO A 60 8.50 8.70 -4.33
N LYS A 61 9.77 8.38 -4.52
CA LYS A 61 10.67 9.26 -5.30
C LYS A 61 10.20 9.39 -6.76
N GLU A 62 9.58 8.35 -7.29
CA GLU A 62 9.06 8.35 -8.67
C GLU A 62 8.00 9.44 -8.88
N LEU A 63 7.24 9.74 -7.82
CA LEU A 63 6.21 10.77 -7.88
C LEU A 63 6.76 12.13 -7.47
N VAL A 64 7.67 12.17 -6.49
CA VAL A 64 8.32 13.41 -6.07
C VAL A 64 9.05 14.05 -7.25
N ASN A 65 9.71 13.25 -8.07
CA ASN A 65 10.41 13.74 -9.27
C ASN A 65 9.47 14.39 -10.28
N LEU A 66 8.16 14.08 -10.19
CA LEU A 66 7.14 14.71 -11.02
C LEU A 66 6.42 15.86 -10.30
N GLY A 67 6.89 16.23 -9.10
CA GLY A 67 6.26 17.27 -8.30
C GLY A 67 5.03 16.81 -7.54
N ILE A 68 4.78 15.51 -7.44
CA ILE A 68 3.60 14.94 -6.80
C ILE A 68 3.97 14.46 -5.39
N LYS A 69 3.39 15.09 -4.38
CA LYS A 69 3.66 14.78 -2.97
C LYS A 69 2.41 14.41 -2.18
N GLU A 70 1.32 14.04 -2.87
CA GLU A 70 0.08 13.64 -2.22
C GLU A 70 0.11 12.19 -1.72
N TYR A 71 1.04 11.39 -2.24
CA TYR A 71 1.11 9.96 -1.93
C TYR A 71 2.28 9.66 -1.03
N ARG A 72 2.07 8.70 -0.13
CA ARG A 72 3.11 8.15 0.74
C ARG A 72 3.25 6.67 0.46
N GLN A 73 4.35 6.09 0.93
CA GLN A 73 4.58 4.66 0.78
C GLN A 73 5.10 4.06 2.06
N THR A 74 4.76 2.80 2.29
CA THR A 74 5.35 1.98 3.32
C THR A 74 5.66 0.61 2.72
N PHE A 75 6.35 -0.24 3.47
CA PHE A 75 6.93 -1.44 2.90
C PHE A 75 6.63 -2.67 3.74
N PHE A 76 6.38 -3.78 3.05
CA PHE A 76 6.55 -5.13 3.58
C PHE A 76 7.36 -5.86 2.52
N LYS A 77 8.66 -5.88 2.69
CA LYS A 77 9.59 -6.29 1.62
C LYS A 77 9.22 -7.64 1.04
N PRO A 78 9.21 -7.80 -0.27
CA PRO A 78 9.62 -6.81 -1.29
C PRO A 78 8.51 -5.86 -1.75
N TYR A 79 7.36 -5.84 -1.08
CA TYR A 79 6.18 -5.11 -1.53
C TYR A 79 6.18 -3.67 -1.05
N ARG A 80 5.68 -2.78 -1.90
CA ARG A 80 5.43 -1.38 -1.57
C ARG A 80 3.92 -1.16 -1.48
N VAL A 81 3.51 -0.38 -0.48
CA VAL A 81 2.12 0.00 -0.27
C VAL A 81 2.03 1.51 -0.47
N ILE A 82 1.28 1.94 -1.48
CA ILE A 82 1.16 3.35 -1.85
C ILE A 82 -0.21 3.85 -1.39
N TYR A 83 -0.22 4.95 -0.64
CA TYR A 83 -1.46 5.45 -0.04
C TYR A 83 -1.49 6.98 0.01
N ARG A 84 -2.68 7.52 0.26
CA ARG A 84 -2.88 8.95 0.56
C ARG A 84 -3.59 9.09 1.88
N VAL A 85 -3.31 10.18 2.57
CA VAL A 85 -4.10 10.60 3.75
C VAL A 85 -5.01 11.73 3.28
N ILE A 86 -6.31 11.51 3.38
CA ILE A 86 -7.33 12.48 2.93
C ILE A 86 -8.25 12.73 4.12
N GLY A 87 -8.08 13.90 4.76
CA GLY A 87 -8.84 14.19 5.97
C GLY A 87 -8.54 13.17 7.05
N SER A 88 -9.55 12.49 7.54
CA SER A 88 -9.41 11.44 8.56
C SER A 88 -9.34 10.04 7.97
N LYS A 89 -9.05 9.93 6.68
CA LYS A 89 -9.05 8.66 5.96
C LYS A 89 -7.68 8.38 5.39
N VAL A 90 -7.32 7.10 5.40
CA VAL A 90 -6.13 6.60 4.67
C VAL A 90 -6.66 5.72 3.55
N VAL A 91 -6.30 6.04 2.33
CA VAL A 91 -6.75 5.31 1.15
C VAL A 91 -5.55 4.63 0.50
N ILE A 92 -5.61 3.32 0.40
CA ILE A 92 -4.56 2.50 -0.22
C ILE A 92 -4.87 2.36 -1.70
N TYR A 93 -3.95 2.78 -2.56
CA TYR A 93 -4.16 2.79 -4.01
C TYR A 93 -3.47 1.65 -4.73
N LEU A 94 -2.32 1.19 -4.21
CA LEU A 94 -1.49 0.23 -4.93
C LEU A 94 -0.67 -0.59 -3.95
N ILE A 95 -0.62 -1.90 -4.18
CA ILE A 95 0.28 -2.80 -3.48
C ILE A 95 1.00 -3.59 -4.56
N ALA A 96 2.31 -3.43 -4.65
CA ALA A 96 3.08 -4.06 -5.71
C ALA A 96 4.49 -4.42 -5.26
N ASP A 97 5.05 -5.46 -5.87
CA ASP A 97 6.45 -5.81 -5.68
C ASP A 97 7.30 -4.62 -6.14
N GLY A 98 8.08 -4.07 -5.22
CA GLY A 98 8.86 -2.85 -5.48
C GLY A 98 10.02 -3.06 -6.46
N ARG A 99 10.30 -4.30 -6.86
CA ARG A 99 11.32 -4.60 -7.86
C ARG A 99 10.81 -4.44 -9.29
N ARG A 100 9.50 -4.27 -9.46
CA ARG A 100 8.91 -3.99 -10.77
C ARG A 100 9.31 -2.58 -11.23
N ASP A 101 9.04 -2.28 -12.49
CA ASP A 101 9.18 -0.91 -13.02
C ASP A 101 8.11 -0.03 -12.38
N MET A 102 8.43 0.49 -11.21
CA MET A 102 7.48 1.27 -10.42
C MET A 102 7.11 2.58 -11.08
N GLN A 103 7.99 3.15 -11.89
CA GLN A 103 7.67 4.36 -12.64
C GLN A 103 6.44 4.14 -13.52
N SER A 104 6.45 3.05 -14.30
CA SER A 104 5.34 2.71 -15.19
C SER A 104 4.10 2.27 -14.43
N VAL A 105 4.28 1.49 -13.36
CA VAL A 105 3.16 1.01 -12.55
C VAL A 105 2.41 2.18 -11.91
N LEU A 106 3.15 3.12 -11.33
CA LEU A 106 2.56 4.29 -10.69
C LEU A 106 1.89 5.21 -11.71
N ALA A 107 2.54 5.41 -12.86
CA ALA A 107 1.96 6.25 -13.92
C ALA A 107 0.61 5.69 -14.38
N ARG A 108 0.55 4.39 -14.64
CA ARG A 108 -0.71 3.76 -15.07
C ARG A 108 -1.78 3.82 -14.00
N ARG A 109 -1.44 3.47 -12.77
CA ARG A 109 -2.42 3.33 -11.70
C ARG A 109 -2.92 4.66 -11.19
N LEU A 110 -2.04 5.63 -11.02
CA LEU A 110 -2.36 6.87 -10.33
C LEU A 110 -2.56 8.05 -11.28
N LEU A 111 -1.92 8.04 -12.44
CA LEU A 111 -1.93 9.18 -13.35
C LEU A 111 -2.70 8.91 -14.64
N GLY A 112 -3.24 7.73 -14.80
CA GLY A 112 -4.04 7.37 -15.97
C GLY A 112 -3.24 7.22 -17.25
N ALA A 113 -1.95 6.99 -17.14
CA ALA A 113 -1.10 6.86 -18.33
C ALA A 113 -1.23 5.48 -18.98
#